data_2f936546a089539f89e2cc70b9a9d58d
#
_entry.id   2f936546a089539f89e2cc70b9a9d58d
#
_cell.length_a   1.000
_cell.length_b   1.000
_cell.length_c   1.000
_cell.angle_alpha   90.00
_cell.angle_beta   90.00
_cell.angle_gamma   90.00
#
_symmetry.space_group_name_H-M   'P 1'
#
loop_
_entity.id
_entity.type
_entity.pdbx_description
1 polymer ?
#
loop_
_entity_poly.entity_id
_entity_poly.type
_entity_poly.pdbx_seq_one_letter_code
_entity_poly.pdbx_strand_id
1 'polypeptide(L)'
;MANVKLGTKAVGSIVKIKVNGASKDFIVVQQGNPNTSTYDSSCNGTWLLMKDIYTTSTFGNNNSYKDSSIHTYLNGTFYNLIDSNIRAAIKQVKIPYQNGTGSGGSLATGSNGLSCKVFLLSGTEVGFSGASYMNTEGAKLSYFDSASKRVAYNGSSAAIWWLRSPRTGNYYNVWYVNTDGSDSYWYSDSCGVRPTFILPSTLVVSDDGTVSVNTAPTVSTDGAALGRKNAAFAWKYTVRDADGDTLTVTEKLDGKTTKTRTGVASGTALTFEQTASAAGFQKILNGNHTIAVEVSDGKETVSTSATFTKAVHAASVTLAEPLAVEGDITVAVLQVTGSIPDDAKFKAEVTNNALDSSPVWQDATTEVKKGVNIVFENKTATNGAAFNFRVSVERGESGEGGYIEAVSGAFE
;
A
#
# COMPACT_ATOMS: atom_id res chain seq x y z
N MET A 1 13.45 5.87 -2.55
CA MET A 1 12.92 7.01 -1.75
C MET A 1 11.41 6.96 -1.83
N ALA A 2 10.71 7.36 -0.79
CA ALA A 2 9.27 7.09 -0.71
C ALA A 2 8.47 8.08 -1.55
N ASN A 3 7.68 7.59 -2.49
CA ASN A 3 6.66 8.35 -3.18
C ASN A 3 5.69 8.97 -2.16
N VAL A 4 5.33 10.24 -2.32
CA VAL A 4 4.39 10.95 -1.43
C VAL A 4 3.04 11.13 -2.10
N LYS A 5 1.96 11.21 -1.31
CA LYS A 5 0.63 11.50 -1.85
C LYS A 5 0.57 12.92 -2.41
N LEU A 6 -0.08 13.10 -3.55
CA LEU A 6 -0.27 14.42 -4.19
C LEU A 6 -0.97 15.41 -3.24
N GLY A 7 -1.93 14.95 -2.44
CA GLY A 7 -2.61 15.75 -1.43
C GLY A 7 -1.74 16.26 -0.29
N THR A 8 -0.52 15.75 -0.10
CA THR A 8 0.44 16.23 0.91
C THR A 8 1.41 17.28 0.35
N LYS A 9 1.39 17.53 -0.96
CA LYS A 9 2.21 18.58 -1.57
C LYS A 9 1.70 19.95 -1.13
N ALA A 10 2.61 20.79 -0.66
CA ALA A 10 2.27 22.16 -0.29
C ALA A 10 1.76 22.95 -1.50
N VAL A 11 0.85 23.90 -1.26
CA VAL A 11 0.44 24.87 -2.27
C VAL A 11 1.67 25.67 -2.72
N GLY A 12 1.82 25.83 -4.04
CA GLY A 12 3.01 26.40 -4.68
C GLY A 12 4.05 25.37 -5.11
N SER A 13 3.94 24.10 -4.67
CA SER A 13 4.83 23.03 -5.17
C SER A 13 4.64 22.80 -6.67
N ILE A 14 5.74 22.47 -7.34
CA ILE A 14 5.73 22.06 -8.75
C ILE A 14 5.64 20.55 -8.82
N VAL A 15 4.76 20.06 -9.68
CA VAL A 15 4.65 18.65 -10.06
C VAL A 15 4.71 18.53 -11.58
N LYS A 16 5.05 17.35 -12.08
CA LYS A 16 5.25 17.09 -13.50
C LYS A 16 4.21 16.11 -14.04
N ILE A 17 3.65 16.45 -15.17
CA ILE A 17 2.69 15.60 -15.91
C ILE A 17 3.09 15.61 -17.38
N LYS A 18 3.03 14.44 -18.04
CA LYS A 18 3.26 14.35 -19.48
C LYS A 18 2.07 14.87 -20.25
N VAL A 19 2.34 15.83 -21.14
CA VAL A 19 1.37 16.37 -22.12
C VAL A 19 2.02 16.32 -23.49
N ASN A 20 1.39 15.68 -24.45
CA ASN A 20 1.92 15.41 -25.77
C ASN A 20 3.32 14.77 -25.73
N GLY A 21 3.48 13.75 -24.87
CA GLY A 21 4.75 13.03 -24.68
C GLY A 21 5.85 13.79 -23.91
N ALA A 22 5.72 15.10 -23.68
CA ALA A 22 6.71 15.92 -23.00
C ALA A 22 6.30 16.19 -21.52
N SER A 23 7.26 16.14 -20.60
CA SER A 23 7.04 16.53 -19.21
C SER A 23 6.75 18.03 -19.13
N LYS A 24 5.65 18.41 -18.46
CA LYS A 24 5.23 19.79 -18.22
C LYS A 24 5.07 20.03 -16.73
N ASP A 25 5.49 21.22 -16.30
CA ASP A 25 5.37 21.66 -14.91
C ASP A 25 3.94 22.17 -14.64
N PHE A 26 3.39 21.74 -13.50
CA PHE A 26 2.12 22.20 -12.95
C PHE A 26 2.32 22.69 -11.52
N ILE A 27 1.67 23.79 -11.17
CA ILE A 27 1.68 24.36 -9.83
C ILE A 27 0.48 23.79 -9.06
N VAL A 28 0.69 23.32 -7.83
CA VAL A 28 -0.40 23.05 -6.89
C VAL A 28 -0.96 24.38 -6.43
N VAL A 29 -2.13 24.76 -6.92
CA VAL A 29 -2.74 26.07 -6.61
C VAL A 29 -3.75 26.01 -5.45
N GLN A 30 -4.27 24.81 -5.15
CA GLN A 30 -5.21 24.57 -4.06
C GLN A 30 -5.21 23.10 -3.66
N GLN A 31 -5.39 22.81 -2.37
CA GLN A 31 -5.71 21.50 -1.82
C GLN A 31 -7.15 21.52 -1.29
N GLY A 32 -7.91 20.46 -1.60
CA GLY A 32 -9.29 20.33 -1.19
C GLY A 32 -10.27 21.19 -1.99
N ASN A 33 -11.50 21.31 -1.49
CA ASN A 33 -12.52 22.20 -2.05
C ASN A 33 -12.28 23.64 -1.54
N PRO A 34 -12.15 24.63 -2.43
CA PRO A 34 -11.83 26.01 -2.01
C PRO A 34 -12.93 26.64 -1.13
N ASN A 35 -14.20 26.30 -1.40
CA ASN A 35 -15.35 26.80 -0.64
C ASN A 35 -16.57 25.90 -0.90
N THR A 36 -16.98 25.12 0.10
CA THR A 36 -18.05 24.12 0.00
C THR A 36 -19.46 24.71 -0.22
N SER A 37 -19.65 26.00 0.02
CA SER A 37 -20.93 26.68 -0.29
C SER A 37 -21.04 27.11 -1.76
N THR A 38 -19.92 27.23 -2.46
CA THR A 38 -19.85 27.75 -3.83
C THR A 38 -19.46 26.68 -4.85
N TYR A 39 -18.56 25.77 -4.46
CA TYR A 39 -18.10 24.67 -5.34
C TYR A 39 -18.84 23.38 -5.06
N ASP A 40 -19.13 22.64 -6.11
CA ASP A 40 -19.60 21.26 -5.98
C ASP A 40 -18.57 20.36 -5.27
N SER A 41 -19.03 19.30 -4.62
CA SER A 41 -18.15 18.34 -3.93
C SER A 41 -17.15 17.66 -4.89
N SER A 42 -17.45 17.58 -6.18
CA SER A 42 -16.54 17.08 -7.21
C SER A 42 -15.23 17.88 -7.29
N CYS A 43 -15.23 19.15 -6.84
CA CYS A 43 -14.05 20.02 -6.82
C CYS A 43 -13.08 19.74 -5.66
N ASN A 44 -13.41 18.76 -4.78
CA ASN A 44 -12.49 18.32 -3.72
C ASN A 44 -11.36 17.44 -4.32
N GLY A 45 -10.13 17.92 -4.22
CA GLY A 45 -8.94 17.27 -4.78
C GLY A 45 -7.75 18.23 -4.81
N THR A 46 -6.70 17.87 -5.54
CA THR A 46 -5.53 18.74 -5.75
C THR A 46 -5.70 19.48 -7.07
N TRP A 47 -5.71 20.80 -7.00
CA TRP A 47 -5.86 21.68 -8.16
C TRP A 47 -4.51 21.98 -8.77
N LEU A 48 -4.36 21.67 -10.05
CA LEU A 48 -3.12 21.84 -10.79
C LEU A 48 -3.31 22.82 -11.93
N LEU A 49 -2.55 23.92 -11.90
CA LEU A 49 -2.46 24.91 -12.97
C LEU A 49 -1.16 24.71 -13.73
N MET A 50 -1.21 24.62 -15.06
CA MET A 50 0.03 24.59 -15.84
C MET A 50 0.86 25.85 -15.53
N LYS A 51 2.14 25.64 -15.22
CA LYS A 51 3.04 26.72 -14.75
C LYS A 51 3.19 27.83 -15.80
N ASP A 52 3.40 27.45 -17.04
CA ASP A 52 3.60 28.37 -18.14
C ASP A 52 2.47 28.26 -19.18
N ILE A 53 2.46 29.16 -20.16
CA ILE A 53 1.48 29.17 -21.21
C ILE A 53 1.70 27.94 -22.12
N TYR A 54 0.64 27.17 -22.33
CA TYR A 54 0.69 26.00 -23.21
C TYR A 54 0.61 26.36 -24.70
N THR A 55 -0.31 27.25 -25.02
CA THR A 55 -0.54 27.76 -26.39
C THR A 55 -1.22 29.13 -26.30
N THR A 56 -1.36 29.79 -27.42
CA THR A 56 -2.16 31.02 -27.52
C THR A 56 -3.42 30.77 -28.39
N SER A 57 -4.51 31.43 -28.05
CA SER A 57 -5.77 31.33 -28.77
C SER A 57 -6.63 32.55 -28.58
N THR A 58 -7.48 32.85 -29.55
CA THR A 58 -8.64 33.75 -29.36
C THR A 58 -9.63 33.06 -28.43
N PHE A 59 -10.36 33.83 -27.62
CA PHE A 59 -11.32 33.27 -26.68
C PHE A 59 -12.53 32.63 -27.37
N GLY A 60 -13.11 33.33 -28.34
CA GLY A 60 -14.30 32.92 -29.08
C GLY A 60 -15.07 34.14 -29.61
N ASN A 61 -16.30 33.94 -30.08
CA ASN A 61 -17.12 34.99 -30.67
C ASN A 61 -17.89 35.84 -29.64
N ASN A 62 -17.87 35.47 -28.36
CA ASN A 62 -18.50 36.17 -27.26
C ASN A 62 -17.76 35.87 -25.97
N ASN A 63 -18.19 36.46 -24.87
CA ASN A 63 -17.55 36.27 -23.54
C ASN A 63 -18.10 35.10 -22.73
N SER A 64 -18.88 34.20 -23.31
CA SER A 64 -19.37 32.98 -22.69
C SER A 64 -18.26 31.90 -22.70
N TYR A 65 -17.66 31.60 -21.57
CA TYR A 65 -16.62 30.56 -21.48
C TYR A 65 -17.17 29.20 -21.91
N LYS A 66 -18.38 28.85 -21.49
CA LYS A 66 -19.00 27.56 -21.84
C LYS A 66 -19.07 27.34 -23.36
N ASP A 67 -19.31 28.40 -24.12
CA ASP A 67 -19.49 28.35 -25.60
C ASP A 67 -18.19 28.73 -26.33
N SER A 68 -17.09 28.98 -25.60
CA SER A 68 -15.83 29.41 -26.21
C SER A 68 -15.11 28.28 -26.94
N SER A 69 -14.32 28.65 -27.93
CA SER A 69 -13.39 27.74 -28.62
C SER A 69 -12.34 27.18 -27.68
N ILE A 70 -11.93 27.96 -26.65
CA ILE A 70 -10.95 27.51 -25.60
C ILE A 70 -11.56 26.40 -24.76
N HIS A 71 -12.81 26.53 -24.29
CA HIS A 71 -13.46 25.48 -23.52
C HIS A 71 -13.56 24.16 -24.29
N THR A 72 -13.95 24.24 -25.56
CA THR A 72 -14.01 23.09 -26.47
C THR A 72 -12.63 22.47 -26.67
N TYR A 73 -11.61 23.29 -26.90
CA TYR A 73 -10.23 22.84 -27.06
C TYR A 73 -9.70 22.16 -25.79
N LEU A 74 -9.94 22.75 -24.61
CA LEU A 74 -9.45 22.21 -23.34
C LEU A 74 -10.07 20.85 -23.00
N ASN A 75 -11.37 20.66 -23.24
CA ASN A 75 -12.07 19.41 -22.93
C ASN A 75 -12.06 18.38 -24.08
N GLY A 76 -11.54 18.75 -25.24
CA GLY A 76 -11.34 17.87 -26.39
C GLY A 76 -9.86 17.63 -26.67
N THR A 77 -9.23 18.50 -27.44
CA THR A 77 -7.87 18.31 -27.95
C THR A 77 -6.84 18.28 -26.83
N PHE A 78 -6.80 19.29 -25.94
CA PHE A 78 -5.82 19.34 -24.86
C PHE A 78 -5.97 18.17 -23.88
N TYR A 79 -7.20 17.84 -23.47
CA TYR A 79 -7.49 16.70 -22.61
C TYR A 79 -6.91 15.40 -23.16
N ASN A 80 -6.99 15.19 -24.48
CA ASN A 80 -6.47 13.99 -25.14
C ASN A 80 -4.94 13.96 -25.29
N LEU A 81 -4.25 15.08 -25.13
CA LEU A 81 -2.79 15.16 -25.12
C LEU A 81 -2.17 14.78 -23.77
N ILE A 82 -2.96 14.77 -22.68
CA ILE A 82 -2.50 14.36 -21.36
C ILE A 82 -2.27 12.84 -21.36
N ASP A 83 -1.19 12.39 -20.68
CA ASP A 83 -0.90 10.98 -20.47
C ASP A 83 -2.15 10.18 -20.05
N SER A 84 -2.35 9.01 -20.64
CA SER A 84 -3.61 8.26 -20.54
C SER A 84 -4.01 7.92 -19.10
N ASN A 85 -3.05 7.56 -18.25
CA ASN A 85 -3.31 7.17 -16.87
C ASN A 85 -3.73 8.39 -16.03
N ILE A 86 -3.01 9.51 -16.20
CA ILE A 86 -3.36 10.78 -15.54
C ILE A 86 -4.68 11.31 -16.08
N ARG A 87 -4.88 11.25 -17.38
CA ARG A 87 -6.13 11.67 -18.05
C ARG A 87 -7.35 10.93 -17.49
N ALA A 88 -7.24 9.62 -17.30
CA ALA A 88 -8.30 8.81 -16.71
C ALA A 88 -8.63 9.22 -15.26
N ALA A 89 -7.62 9.68 -14.50
CA ALA A 89 -7.76 10.13 -13.13
C ALA A 89 -8.26 11.57 -12.98
N ILE A 90 -8.25 12.40 -14.05
CA ILE A 90 -8.78 13.78 -14.00
C ILE A 90 -10.26 13.74 -13.64
N LYS A 91 -10.61 14.45 -12.57
CA LYS A 91 -11.98 14.51 -12.08
C LYS A 91 -12.89 15.27 -13.03
N GLN A 92 -14.09 14.74 -13.27
CA GLN A 92 -15.19 15.51 -13.83
C GLN A 92 -15.72 16.41 -12.72
N VAL A 93 -15.59 17.72 -12.87
CA VAL A 93 -15.93 18.70 -11.85
C VAL A 93 -17.03 19.65 -12.29
N LYS A 94 -17.71 20.27 -11.32
CA LYS A 94 -18.67 21.35 -11.54
C LYS A 94 -18.15 22.62 -10.88
N ILE A 95 -17.51 23.47 -11.68
CA ILE A 95 -16.91 24.73 -11.22
C ILE A 95 -17.93 25.86 -11.21
N PRO A 96 -17.82 26.86 -10.30
CA PRO A 96 -18.60 28.10 -10.39
C PRO A 96 -18.45 28.74 -11.77
N TYR A 97 -19.54 29.17 -12.34
CA TYR A 97 -19.57 29.67 -13.72
C TYR A 97 -20.51 30.89 -13.85
N GLN A 98 -19.95 31.98 -14.34
CA GLN A 98 -20.68 33.17 -14.71
C GLN A 98 -21.02 33.14 -16.20
N ASN A 99 -22.30 33.11 -16.53
CA ASN A 99 -22.71 33.17 -17.94
C ASN A 99 -22.40 34.53 -18.54
N GLY A 100 -21.66 34.53 -19.63
CA GLY A 100 -21.24 35.74 -20.35
C GLY A 100 -22.27 36.23 -21.35
N THR A 101 -23.38 36.78 -20.93
CA THR A 101 -24.42 37.30 -21.82
C THR A 101 -24.54 38.80 -21.89
N GLY A 102 -23.46 39.54 -21.64
CA GLY A 102 -23.41 41.01 -21.72
C GLY A 102 -24.10 41.77 -20.57
N SER A 103 -25.22 41.30 -20.07
CA SER A 103 -25.99 41.92 -19.00
C SER A 103 -25.76 41.38 -17.60
N GLY A 104 -24.68 40.57 -17.43
CA GLY A 104 -24.36 39.95 -16.15
C GLY A 104 -25.28 38.78 -15.82
N GLY A 105 -25.25 37.72 -16.64
CA GLY A 105 -26.00 36.48 -16.42
C GLY A 105 -25.78 35.89 -15.03
N SER A 106 -26.68 35.03 -14.59
CA SER A 106 -26.63 34.42 -13.25
C SER A 106 -25.36 33.59 -13.04
N LEU A 107 -24.80 33.68 -11.83
CA LEU A 107 -23.74 32.79 -11.39
C LEU A 107 -24.32 31.40 -11.08
N ALA A 108 -23.83 30.39 -11.75
CA ALA A 108 -24.11 28.98 -11.43
C ALA A 108 -23.09 28.46 -10.43
N THR A 109 -23.55 27.85 -9.33
CA THR A 109 -22.71 27.35 -8.24
C THR A 109 -23.11 25.95 -7.81
N GLY A 110 -22.25 25.25 -7.06
CA GLY A 110 -22.51 23.91 -6.53
C GLY A 110 -22.87 22.93 -7.67
N SER A 111 -23.95 22.19 -7.48
CA SER A 111 -24.43 21.20 -8.46
C SER A 111 -24.88 21.78 -9.82
N ASN A 112 -25.12 23.08 -9.87
CA ASN A 112 -25.48 23.81 -11.12
C ASN A 112 -24.24 24.38 -11.84
N GLY A 113 -23.04 24.26 -11.28
CA GLY A 113 -21.79 24.73 -11.86
C GLY A 113 -21.51 24.12 -13.24
N LEU A 114 -20.60 24.75 -14.00
CA LEU A 114 -20.17 24.26 -15.30
C LEU A 114 -19.43 22.93 -15.17
N SER A 115 -19.96 21.91 -15.83
CA SER A 115 -19.37 20.56 -15.86
C SER A 115 -18.20 20.51 -16.84
N CYS A 116 -16.99 20.22 -16.38
CA CYS A 116 -15.79 20.13 -17.21
C CYS A 116 -14.72 19.27 -16.55
N LYS A 117 -13.68 18.90 -17.29
CA LYS A 117 -12.48 18.22 -16.81
C LYS A 117 -11.28 19.15 -16.77
N VAL A 118 -11.11 19.97 -17.81
CA VAL A 118 -10.04 20.95 -17.91
C VAL A 118 -10.67 22.33 -18.12
N PHE A 119 -10.17 23.33 -17.39
CA PHE A 119 -10.78 24.66 -17.39
C PHE A 119 -9.74 25.78 -17.23
N LEU A 120 -10.16 27.01 -17.49
CA LEU A 120 -9.44 28.23 -17.12
C LEU A 120 -9.86 28.67 -15.72
N LEU A 121 -8.96 29.28 -14.97
CA LEU A 121 -9.29 29.91 -13.68
C LEU A 121 -10.15 31.16 -13.90
N SER A 122 -10.97 31.51 -12.90
CA SER A 122 -11.72 32.78 -12.86
C SER A 122 -10.86 33.92 -12.31
N GLY A 123 -11.32 35.15 -12.50
CA GLY A 123 -10.70 36.32 -11.88
C GLY A 123 -10.71 36.27 -10.36
N THR A 124 -11.80 35.77 -9.77
CA THR A 124 -11.89 35.56 -8.31
C THR A 124 -10.89 34.52 -7.82
N GLU A 125 -10.75 33.42 -8.55
CA GLU A 125 -9.82 32.32 -8.17
C GLU A 125 -8.37 32.76 -8.18
N VAL A 126 -7.98 33.66 -9.08
CA VAL A 126 -6.62 34.24 -9.09
C VAL A 126 -6.45 35.45 -8.18
N GLY A 127 -7.49 35.78 -7.39
CA GLY A 127 -7.42 36.80 -6.35
C GLY A 127 -7.72 38.21 -6.82
N PHE A 128 -8.38 38.41 -7.96
CA PHE A 128 -8.94 39.68 -8.33
C PHE A 128 -10.28 39.87 -7.59
N SER A 129 -10.32 40.83 -6.69
CA SER A 129 -11.51 41.17 -5.93
C SER A 129 -11.81 42.67 -6.05
N GLY A 130 -13.10 43.01 -6.23
CA GLY A 130 -13.55 44.37 -6.31
C GLY A 130 -13.21 45.08 -7.64
N ALA A 131 -12.74 44.36 -8.65
CA ALA A 131 -12.57 44.95 -9.98
C ALA A 131 -13.93 45.33 -10.55
N SER A 132 -14.05 46.55 -11.05
CA SER A 132 -15.28 47.03 -11.69
C SER A 132 -15.60 46.11 -12.89
N TYR A 133 -16.88 45.75 -13.02
CA TYR A 133 -17.34 44.83 -14.11
C TYR A 133 -16.88 43.38 -14.01
N MET A 134 -16.43 42.92 -12.84
CA MET A 134 -16.16 41.53 -12.54
C MET A 134 -17.07 41.02 -11.43
N ASN A 135 -17.86 40.00 -11.67
CA ASN A 135 -18.63 39.35 -10.61
C ASN A 135 -17.76 38.33 -9.85
N THR A 136 -18.12 38.08 -8.62
CA THR A 136 -17.48 37.05 -7.81
C THR A 136 -17.81 35.68 -8.40
N GLU A 137 -16.83 34.98 -8.99
CA GLU A 137 -16.97 33.69 -9.63
C GLU A 137 -16.05 32.68 -8.94
N GLY A 138 -16.53 32.08 -7.83
CA GLY A 138 -15.80 31.17 -7.01
C GLY A 138 -15.15 31.81 -5.78
N ALA A 139 -14.02 31.30 -5.33
CA ALA A 139 -13.24 31.76 -4.21
C ALA A 139 -11.75 31.85 -4.58
N LYS A 140 -11.02 32.78 -3.97
CA LYS A 140 -9.58 32.92 -4.15
C LYS A 140 -8.86 31.64 -3.75
N LEU A 141 -8.06 31.08 -4.67
CA LEU A 141 -7.24 29.91 -4.40
C LEU A 141 -6.01 30.28 -3.58
N SER A 142 -5.58 29.35 -2.73
CA SER A 142 -4.53 29.61 -1.72
C SER A 142 -3.17 30.02 -2.30
N TYR A 143 -2.88 29.66 -3.55
CA TYR A 143 -1.64 30.02 -4.23
C TYR A 143 -1.52 31.53 -4.53
N PHE A 144 -2.61 32.21 -4.87
CA PHE A 144 -2.57 33.56 -5.42
C PHE A 144 -2.62 34.65 -4.32
N ASP A 145 -1.56 34.78 -3.55
CA ASP A 145 -1.43 35.79 -2.47
C ASP A 145 -0.81 37.12 -2.93
N SER A 146 -0.21 37.14 -4.16
CA SER A 146 0.48 38.31 -4.72
C SER A 146 0.34 38.41 -6.24
N ALA A 147 0.58 39.58 -6.81
CA ALA A 147 0.57 39.80 -8.26
C ALA A 147 1.62 38.96 -8.97
N SER A 148 2.80 38.83 -8.39
CA SER A 148 3.90 38.05 -8.98
C SER A 148 3.54 36.57 -9.21
N LYS A 149 2.67 35.99 -8.37
CA LYS A 149 2.22 34.60 -8.54
C LYS A 149 1.21 34.42 -9.69
N ARG A 150 0.66 35.48 -10.21
CA ARG A 150 -0.21 35.46 -11.39
C ARG A 150 0.58 35.52 -12.71
N VAL A 151 1.80 36.05 -12.70
CA VAL A 151 2.65 36.15 -13.90
C VAL A 151 2.87 34.79 -14.50
N ALA A 152 2.75 34.69 -15.82
CA ALA A 152 3.04 33.48 -16.60
C ALA A 152 3.95 33.79 -17.78
N TYR A 153 4.65 32.77 -18.25
CA TYR A 153 5.62 32.94 -19.32
C TYR A 153 5.23 32.15 -20.58
N ASN A 154 5.55 32.71 -21.74
CA ASN A 154 5.60 32.00 -23.01
C ASN A 154 7.07 31.98 -23.44
N GLY A 155 7.73 30.81 -23.28
CA GLY A 155 9.18 30.74 -23.31
C GLY A 155 9.84 31.55 -22.20
N SER A 156 10.66 32.52 -22.53
CA SER A 156 11.37 33.40 -21.56
C SER A 156 10.65 34.71 -21.27
N SER A 157 9.57 35.03 -21.98
CA SER A 157 8.88 36.33 -21.91
C SER A 157 7.59 36.20 -21.10
N ALA A 158 7.36 37.15 -20.16
CA ALA A 158 6.08 37.27 -19.50
C ALA A 158 4.98 37.58 -20.54
N ALA A 159 3.86 36.89 -20.42
CA ALA A 159 2.78 36.99 -21.39
C ALA A 159 1.40 37.00 -20.72
N ILE A 160 0.46 37.66 -21.38
CA ILE A 160 -0.94 37.70 -20.97
C ILE A 160 -1.59 36.34 -21.11
N TRP A 161 -2.56 35.99 -20.25
CA TRP A 161 -3.28 34.74 -20.32
C TRP A 161 -4.74 34.83 -19.89
N TRP A 162 -5.62 34.12 -20.60
CA TRP A 162 -7.06 34.16 -20.42
C TRP A 162 -7.51 33.62 -19.06
N LEU A 163 -8.51 34.29 -18.51
CA LEU A 163 -9.39 33.80 -17.45
C LEU A 163 -10.72 33.38 -18.04
N ARG A 164 -11.57 32.66 -17.28
CA ARG A 164 -12.91 32.30 -17.76
C ARG A 164 -13.97 33.38 -17.49
N SER A 165 -13.67 34.37 -16.64
CA SER A 165 -14.63 35.37 -16.19
C SER A 165 -14.99 36.35 -17.29
N PRO A 166 -16.30 36.52 -17.64
CA PRO A 166 -16.74 37.55 -18.55
C PRO A 166 -16.67 38.94 -17.89
N ARG A 167 -16.45 39.95 -18.69
CA ARG A 167 -16.67 41.34 -18.25
C ARG A 167 -18.16 41.66 -18.27
N THR A 168 -18.73 42.05 -17.13
CA THR A 168 -20.16 42.44 -17.06
C THR A 168 -20.43 43.73 -17.84
N GLY A 169 -21.62 43.83 -18.41
CA GLY A 169 -22.01 44.98 -19.23
C GLY A 169 -21.37 45.03 -20.63
N ASN A 170 -20.68 43.98 -21.05
CA ASN A 170 -20.09 43.88 -22.40
C ASN A 170 -20.23 42.45 -22.90
N TYR A 171 -20.61 42.28 -24.15
CA TYR A 171 -20.87 40.96 -24.75
C TYR A 171 -19.60 40.23 -25.22
N TYR A 172 -18.50 40.93 -25.44
CA TYR A 172 -17.31 40.40 -26.07
C TYR A 172 -16.12 40.25 -25.10
N ASN A 173 -15.98 41.19 -24.14
CA ASN A 173 -14.77 41.25 -23.33
C ASN A 173 -14.71 40.16 -22.25
N VAL A 174 -13.55 39.56 -22.13
CA VAL A 174 -13.17 38.55 -21.12
C VAL A 174 -11.98 39.03 -20.33
N TRP A 175 -11.93 38.70 -19.05
CA TRP A 175 -10.80 39.04 -18.20
C TRP A 175 -9.58 38.20 -18.53
N TYR A 176 -8.41 38.79 -18.44
CA TYR A 176 -7.12 38.12 -18.53
C TYR A 176 -6.17 38.66 -17.46
N VAL A 177 -5.10 37.91 -17.18
CA VAL A 177 -3.97 38.36 -16.37
C VAL A 177 -2.94 39.00 -17.30
N ASN A 178 -2.49 40.19 -16.92
CA ASN A 178 -1.47 40.95 -17.66
C ASN A 178 -0.05 40.45 -17.35
N THR A 179 0.95 40.92 -18.08
CA THR A 179 2.37 40.51 -17.95
C THR A 179 3.00 40.85 -16.60
N ASP A 180 2.47 41.81 -15.87
CA ASP A 180 2.86 42.22 -14.50
C ASP A 180 2.01 41.57 -13.40
N GLY A 181 1.06 40.70 -13.80
CA GLY A 181 0.11 40.06 -12.87
C GLY A 181 -1.08 40.89 -12.49
N SER A 182 -1.28 42.10 -13.08
CA SER A 182 -2.50 42.88 -12.94
C SER A 182 -3.66 42.33 -13.75
N ASP A 183 -4.86 42.79 -13.46
CA ASP A 183 -6.08 42.44 -14.23
C ASP A 183 -6.26 43.39 -15.42
N SER A 184 -6.79 42.80 -16.50
CA SER A 184 -7.26 43.54 -17.66
C SER A 184 -8.31 42.75 -18.42
N TYR A 185 -8.93 43.33 -19.44
CA TYR A 185 -9.93 42.64 -20.28
C TYR A 185 -9.80 43.03 -21.74
N TRP A 186 -10.10 42.06 -22.61
CA TRP A 186 -10.06 42.27 -24.07
C TRP A 186 -11.02 41.30 -24.77
N TYR A 187 -11.15 41.39 -26.09
CA TYR A 187 -12.07 40.51 -26.82
C TYR A 187 -11.50 39.82 -28.07
N SER A 188 -10.53 40.41 -28.76
CA SER A 188 -10.16 39.96 -30.11
C SER A 188 -8.75 39.38 -30.26
N ASP A 189 -7.89 39.55 -29.24
CA ASP A 189 -6.51 39.12 -29.32
C ASP A 189 -6.33 37.65 -28.93
N SER A 190 -5.20 37.10 -29.39
CA SER A 190 -4.76 35.78 -28.99
C SER A 190 -3.96 35.91 -27.68
N CYS A 191 -4.53 35.46 -26.56
CA CYS A 191 -3.85 35.40 -25.27
C CYS A 191 -3.44 33.96 -24.93
N GLY A 192 -2.55 33.84 -23.97
CA GLY A 192 -2.09 32.54 -23.48
C GLY A 192 -3.19 31.70 -22.87
N VAL A 193 -3.12 30.41 -23.08
CA VAL A 193 -3.99 29.40 -22.45
C VAL A 193 -3.18 28.64 -21.40
N ARG A 194 -3.63 28.70 -20.13
CA ARG A 194 -3.07 27.97 -18.99
C ARG A 194 -4.09 26.97 -18.46
N PRO A 195 -4.00 25.71 -18.87
CA PRO A 195 -4.94 24.68 -18.45
C PRO A 195 -4.88 24.42 -16.96
N THR A 196 -6.06 24.26 -16.34
CA THR A 196 -6.23 23.83 -14.94
C THR A 196 -7.10 22.60 -14.92
N PHE A 197 -6.79 21.64 -14.04
CA PHE A 197 -7.62 20.48 -13.76
C PHE A 197 -7.42 20.00 -12.31
N ILE A 198 -8.30 19.11 -11.85
CA ILE A 198 -8.27 18.58 -10.49
C ILE A 198 -8.00 17.07 -10.54
N LEU A 199 -7.02 16.65 -9.75
CA LEU A 199 -6.70 15.24 -9.55
C LEU A 199 -7.10 14.77 -8.15
N PRO A 200 -7.39 13.45 -7.96
CA PRO A 200 -7.51 12.87 -6.63
C PRO A 200 -6.24 13.09 -5.82
N SER A 201 -6.41 13.51 -4.57
CA SER A 201 -5.29 13.74 -3.64
C SER A 201 -4.55 12.47 -3.23
N THR A 202 -5.10 11.30 -3.60
CA THR A 202 -4.51 9.97 -3.36
C THR A 202 -3.44 9.58 -4.38
N LEU A 203 -3.35 10.25 -5.53
CA LEU A 203 -2.29 10.02 -6.51
C LEU A 203 -0.92 10.23 -5.87
N VAL A 204 0.09 9.65 -6.47
CA VAL A 204 1.46 9.69 -5.94
C VAL A 204 2.36 10.59 -6.75
N VAL A 205 3.35 11.14 -6.08
CA VAL A 205 4.39 12.00 -6.67
C VAL A 205 5.73 11.40 -6.31
N SER A 206 6.50 11.04 -7.33
CA SER A 206 7.87 10.56 -7.19
C SER A 206 8.84 11.68 -6.80
N ASP A 207 10.08 11.32 -6.45
CA ASP A 207 11.11 12.27 -6.04
C ASP A 207 11.46 13.30 -7.13
N ASP A 208 11.35 12.94 -8.40
CA ASP A 208 11.57 13.85 -9.53
C ASP A 208 10.35 14.78 -9.80
N GLY A 209 9.29 14.64 -9.00
CA GLY A 209 8.07 15.42 -9.11
C GLY A 209 7.01 14.84 -10.04
N THR A 210 7.22 13.69 -10.67
CA THR A 210 6.26 13.09 -11.60
C THR A 210 5.02 12.56 -10.87
N VAL A 211 3.83 12.93 -11.33
CA VAL A 211 2.55 12.41 -10.82
C VAL A 211 2.22 11.10 -11.51
N SER A 212 1.85 10.09 -10.75
CA SER A 212 1.39 8.78 -11.24
C SER A 212 0.17 8.26 -10.48
N VAL A 213 -0.53 7.31 -11.10
CA VAL A 213 -1.56 6.51 -10.43
C VAL A 213 -0.86 5.36 -9.75
N ASN A 214 -1.15 5.12 -8.46
CA ASN A 214 -0.66 3.94 -7.77
C ASN A 214 -1.40 2.69 -8.25
N THR A 215 -0.66 1.63 -8.52
CA THR A 215 -1.21 0.30 -8.79
C THR A 215 -0.97 -0.56 -7.56
N ALA A 216 -2.03 -1.11 -6.97
CA ALA A 216 -1.90 -2.01 -5.83
C ALA A 216 -0.97 -3.21 -6.16
N PRO A 217 -0.18 -3.68 -5.20
CA PRO A 217 0.63 -4.87 -5.40
C PRO A 217 -0.23 -6.11 -5.68
N THR A 218 0.36 -7.13 -6.22
CA THR A 218 -0.30 -8.42 -6.50
C THR A 218 0.44 -9.57 -5.83
N VAL A 219 -0.30 -10.61 -5.44
CA VAL A 219 0.24 -11.84 -4.88
C VAL A 219 -0.30 -13.03 -5.67
N SER A 220 0.58 -13.87 -6.17
CA SER A 220 0.23 -15.18 -6.75
C SER A 220 0.73 -16.30 -5.86
N THR A 221 -0.03 -17.38 -5.70
CA THR A 221 0.26 -18.50 -4.79
C THR A 221 0.08 -19.84 -5.46
N ASP A 222 0.64 -20.88 -4.84
CA ASP A 222 0.51 -22.29 -5.29
C ASP A 222 -0.87 -22.91 -4.95
N GLY A 223 -1.86 -22.10 -4.58
CA GLY A 223 -3.22 -22.55 -4.30
C GLY A 223 -3.72 -22.15 -2.91
N ALA A 224 -5.03 -22.28 -2.70
CA ALA A 224 -5.72 -21.85 -1.49
C ALA A 224 -6.17 -23.01 -0.58
N ALA A 225 -6.33 -24.23 -1.11
CA ALA A 225 -6.71 -25.41 -0.34
C ALA A 225 -5.54 -26.42 -0.37
N LEU A 226 -4.75 -26.44 0.69
CA LEU A 226 -3.50 -27.23 0.72
C LEU A 226 -3.72 -28.66 1.24
N GLY A 227 -4.93 -28.97 1.73
CA GLY A 227 -5.31 -30.28 2.20
C GLY A 227 -4.64 -30.67 3.54
N ARG A 228 -4.57 -32.00 3.79
CA ARG A 228 -4.02 -32.57 5.01
C ARG A 228 -2.49 -32.62 4.97
N LYS A 229 -1.85 -32.21 6.08
CA LYS A 229 -0.38 -32.19 6.24
C LYS A 229 0.03 -32.91 7.50
N ASN A 230 1.00 -33.81 7.39
CA ASN A 230 1.60 -34.53 8.50
C ASN A 230 3.09 -34.21 8.69
N ALA A 231 3.68 -33.43 7.80
CA ALA A 231 5.06 -32.96 7.83
C ALA A 231 5.15 -31.52 7.31
N ALA A 232 6.30 -30.88 7.51
CA ALA A 232 6.62 -29.58 6.95
C ALA A 232 6.39 -29.55 5.43
N PHE A 233 5.88 -28.43 4.95
CA PHE A 233 5.57 -28.24 3.54
C PHE A 233 5.83 -26.80 3.11
N ALA A 234 6.19 -26.61 1.85
CA ALA A 234 6.35 -25.30 1.26
C ALA A 234 5.01 -24.81 0.67
N TRP A 235 4.59 -23.61 1.06
CA TRP A 235 3.59 -22.83 0.33
C TRP A 235 4.31 -21.63 -0.26
N LYS A 236 4.42 -21.64 -1.59
CA LYS A 236 5.15 -20.61 -2.32
C LYS A 236 4.21 -19.51 -2.78
N TYR A 237 4.74 -18.31 -2.82
CA TYR A 237 4.03 -17.14 -3.34
C TYR A 237 5.01 -16.17 -4.00
N THR A 238 4.51 -15.42 -4.97
CA THR A 238 5.28 -14.38 -5.66
C THR A 238 4.59 -13.06 -5.52
N VAL A 239 5.32 -12.04 -5.09
CA VAL A 239 4.83 -10.68 -4.91
C VAL A 239 5.28 -9.81 -6.08
N ARG A 240 4.38 -8.98 -6.62
CA ARG A 240 4.69 -8.07 -7.71
C ARG A 240 4.03 -6.72 -7.49
N ASP A 241 4.71 -5.70 -7.93
CA ASP A 241 4.22 -4.34 -8.01
C ASP A 241 4.51 -3.78 -9.41
N ALA A 242 3.48 -3.21 -10.07
CA ALA A 242 3.60 -2.72 -11.44
C ALA A 242 4.36 -1.39 -11.52
N ASP A 243 4.36 -0.61 -10.43
CA ASP A 243 5.05 0.67 -10.34
C ASP A 243 6.51 0.53 -9.91
N GLY A 244 6.92 -0.71 -9.54
CA GLY A 244 8.28 -1.03 -9.09
C GLY A 244 8.56 -0.61 -7.66
N ASP A 245 7.51 -0.38 -6.86
CA ASP A 245 7.67 -0.02 -5.45
C ASP A 245 8.27 -1.18 -4.64
N THR A 246 9.00 -0.82 -3.59
CA THR A 246 9.48 -1.80 -2.61
C THR A 246 8.36 -2.24 -1.69
N LEU A 247 8.26 -3.55 -1.49
CA LEU A 247 7.15 -4.16 -0.80
C LEU A 247 7.50 -4.52 0.65
N THR A 248 6.49 -4.42 1.52
CA THR A 248 6.48 -5.03 2.85
C THR A 248 5.58 -6.25 2.80
N VAL A 249 6.12 -7.41 3.18
CA VAL A 249 5.42 -8.69 3.17
C VAL A 249 5.26 -9.21 4.59
N THR A 250 4.02 -9.48 5.02
CA THR A 250 3.69 -9.99 6.35
C THR A 250 3.02 -11.36 6.23
N GLU A 251 3.66 -12.39 6.79
CA GLU A 251 3.11 -13.75 6.90
C GLU A 251 2.33 -13.89 8.21
N LYS A 252 1.15 -14.50 8.14
CA LYS A 252 0.27 -14.74 9.29
C LYS A 252 -0.19 -16.19 9.35
N LEU A 253 -0.19 -16.77 10.54
CA LEU A 253 -0.80 -18.04 10.86
C LEU A 253 -1.98 -17.78 11.82
N ASP A 254 -3.18 -18.20 11.45
CA ASP A 254 -4.42 -18.00 12.22
C ASP A 254 -4.61 -16.55 12.69
N GLY A 255 -4.30 -15.61 11.80
CA GLY A 255 -4.39 -14.17 12.03
C GLY A 255 -3.22 -13.56 12.80
N LYS A 256 -2.31 -14.36 13.39
CA LYS A 256 -1.13 -13.87 14.09
C LYS A 256 0.07 -13.73 13.14
N THR A 257 0.75 -12.60 13.19
CA THR A 257 1.97 -12.37 12.41
C THR A 257 3.07 -13.32 12.87
N THR A 258 3.64 -14.06 11.91
CA THR A 258 4.77 -14.98 12.12
C THR A 258 6.07 -14.44 11.56
N LYS A 259 6.00 -13.64 10.49
CA LYS A 259 7.17 -13.03 9.85
C LYS A 259 6.79 -11.73 9.16
N THR A 260 7.68 -10.75 9.19
CA THR A 260 7.61 -9.55 8.36
C THR A 260 8.92 -9.35 7.63
N ARG A 261 8.85 -9.03 6.33
CA ARG A 261 9.99 -8.69 5.48
C ARG A 261 9.74 -7.32 4.87
N THR A 262 10.68 -6.42 4.99
CA THR A 262 10.65 -5.07 4.39
C THR A 262 11.65 -4.99 3.25
N GLY A 263 11.45 -4.05 2.31
CA GLY A 263 12.36 -3.86 1.19
C GLY A 263 12.36 -4.98 0.16
N VAL A 264 11.27 -5.74 0.06
CA VAL A 264 11.13 -6.84 -0.90
C VAL A 264 10.93 -6.27 -2.30
N ALA A 265 11.75 -6.70 -3.25
CA ALA A 265 11.65 -6.25 -4.64
C ALA A 265 10.44 -6.89 -5.36
N SER A 266 9.84 -6.15 -6.29
CA SER A 266 8.82 -6.67 -7.21
C SER A 266 9.35 -7.89 -7.98
N GLY A 267 8.53 -8.94 -8.11
CA GLY A 267 8.90 -10.19 -8.77
C GLY A 267 9.56 -11.24 -7.87
N THR A 268 9.73 -10.95 -6.56
CA THR A 268 10.37 -11.89 -5.63
C THR A 268 9.46 -13.07 -5.32
N ALA A 269 9.98 -14.29 -5.49
CA ALA A 269 9.35 -15.52 -5.06
C ALA A 269 9.78 -15.84 -3.61
N LEU A 270 8.82 -16.16 -2.76
CA LEU A 270 8.99 -16.43 -1.34
C LEU A 270 8.31 -17.75 -0.95
N THR A 271 8.68 -18.26 0.22
CA THR A 271 8.03 -19.42 0.84
C THR A 271 7.57 -19.04 2.23
N PHE A 272 6.38 -19.46 2.61
CA PHE A 272 5.82 -19.22 3.95
C PHE A 272 6.69 -19.91 5.00
N GLU A 273 7.33 -19.13 5.87
CA GLU A 273 8.45 -19.61 6.69
C GLU A 273 8.01 -20.61 7.75
N GLN A 274 6.90 -20.36 8.45
CA GLN A 274 6.45 -21.19 9.57
C GLN A 274 6.16 -22.64 9.19
N THR A 275 5.68 -22.92 7.97
CA THR A 275 5.35 -24.27 7.52
C THR A 275 6.48 -24.96 6.76
N ALA A 276 7.49 -24.20 6.32
CA ALA A 276 8.55 -24.69 5.44
C ALA A 276 9.63 -25.50 6.16
N SER A 277 9.78 -25.33 7.49
CA SER A 277 10.77 -26.06 8.29
C SER A 277 10.09 -27.04 9.27
N ALA A 278 10.76 -28.13 9.59
CA ALA A 278 10.28 -29.08 10.61
C ALA A 278 10.06 -28.39 11.96
N ALA A 279 11.02 -27.56 12.40
CA ALA A 279 10.94 -26.84 13.66
C ALA A 279 9.77 -25.84 13.71
N GLY A 280 9.49 -25.16 12.59
CA GLY A 280 8.34 -24.26 12.47
C GLY A 280 7.02 -25.02 12.48
N PHE A 281 6.92 -26.09 11.68
CA PHE A 281 5.72 -26.91 11.57
C PHE A 281 5.37 -27.62 12.89
N GLN A 282 6.35 -28.08 13.66
CA GLN A 282 6.14 -28.71 14.99
C GLN A 282 5.42 -27.80 15.96
N LYS A 283 5.65 -26.49 15.92
CA LYS A 283 5.00 -25.50 16.80
C LYS A 283 3.53 -25.25 16.47
N ILE A 284 3.02 -25.74 15.35
CA ILE A 284 1.62 -25.64 14.98
C ILE A 284 0.87 -26.81 15.61
N LEU A 285 -0.25 -26.59 16.26
CA LEU A 285 -1.07 -27.66 16.85
C LEU A 285 -1.76 -28.47 15.74
N ASN A 286 -2.26 -29.69 16.05
CA ASN A 286 -3.14 -30.39 15.14
C ASN A 286 -4.46 -29.67 14.98
N GLY A 287 -5.04 -29.66 13.79
CA GLY A 287 -6.30 -29.00 13.49
C GLY A 287 -6.29 -28.22 12.18
N ASN A 288 -7.35 -27.47 11.95
CA ASN A 288 -7.48 -26.61 10.78
C ASN A 288 -6.78 -25.28 11.01
N HIS A 289 -6.02 -24.85 10.04
CA HIS A 289 -5.24 -23.63 10.08
C HIS A 289 -5.42 -22.80 8.80
N THR A 290 -5.27 -21.49 8.97
CA THR A 290 -5.22 -20.54 7.86
C THR A 290 -3.86 -19.85 7.86
N ILE A 291 -3.16 -19.93 6.75
CA ILE A 291 -1.98 -19.10 6.48
C ILE A 291 -2.36 -17.97 5.52
N ALA A 292 -1.83 -16.79 5.77
CA ALA A 292 -2.11 -15.62 4.96
C ALA A 292 -0.83 -14.81 4.72
N VAL A 293 -0.79 -14.14 3.59
CA VAL A 293 0.26 -13.19 3.21
C VAL A 293 -0.40 -11.86 2.91
N GLU A 294 0.04 -10.82 3.60
CA GLU A 294 -0.30 -9.43 3.31
C GLU A 294 0.89 -8.76 2.64
N VAL A 295 0.65 -8.03 1.57
CA VAL A 295 1.68 -7.32 0.81
C VAL A 295 1.26 -5.87 0.66
N SER A 296 2.14 -4.97 1.08
CA SER A 296 1.92 -3.52 1.00
C SER A 296 3.07 -2.84 0.26
N ASP A 297 2.73 -1.90 -0.61
CA ASP A 297 3.63 -0.96 -1.26
C ASP A 297 3.82 0.35 -0.45
N GLY A 298 3.26 0.39 0.78
CA GLY A 298 3.22 1.58 1.64
C GLY A 298 2.05 2.54 1.37
N LYS A 299 1.24 2.26 0.33
CA LYS A 299 0.08 3.06 -0.08
C LYS A 299 -1.20 2.22 -0.06
N GLU A 300 -1.12 1.00 -0.58
CA GLU A 300 -2.18 0.01 -0.59
C GLU A 300 -1.68 -1.33 -0.05
N THR A 301 -2.61 -2.16 0.40
CA THR A 301 -2.30 -3.50 0.92
C THR A 301 -3.27 -4.50 0.34
N VAL A 302 -2.73 -5.61 -0.17
CA VAL A 302 -3.50 -6.76 -0.64
C VAL A 302 -3.18 -7.98 0.22
N SER A 303 -4.11 -8.91 0.33
CA SER A 303 -3.90 -10.15 1.07
C SER A 303 -4.40 -11.36 0.29
N THR A 304 -3.76 -12.49 0.53
CA THR A 304 -4.19 -13.81 0.06
C THR A 304 -4.02 -14.83 1.17
N SER A 305 -4.78 -15.90 1.14
CA SER A 305 -4.73 -16.94 2.17
C SER A 305 -4.90 -18.33 1.60
N ALA A 306 -4.42 -19.32 2.36
CA ALA A 306 -4.65 -20.72 2.10
C ALA A 306 -4.99 -21.46 3.40
N THR A 307 -5.68 -22.59 3.29
CA THR A 307 -6.05 -23.42 4.43
C THR A 307 -5.38 -24.79 4.34
N PHE A 308 -5.03 -25.33 5.50
CA PHE A 308 -4.57 -26.72 5.62
C PHE A 308 -5.05 -27.33 6.94
N THR A 309 -5.07 -28.66 7.00
CA THR A 309 -5.31 -29.39 8.23
C THR A 309 -4.03 -30.07 8.66
N LYS A 310 -3.45 -29.67 9.80
CA LYS A 310 -2.35 -30.44 10.41
C LYS A 310 -2.90 -31.70 11.07
N ALA A 311 -2.33 -32.84 10.74
CA ALA A 311 -2.77 -34.12 11.25
C ALA A 311 -1.57 -35.06 11.44
N VAL A 312 -0.79 -34.77 12.46
CA VAL A 312 0.32 -35.60 12.91
C VAL A 312 -0.24 -36.70 13.82
N HIS A 313 0.05 -37.96 13.52
CA HIS A 313 -0.43 -39.10 14.29
C HIS A 313 0.54 -39.54 15.37
N ALA A 314 1.83 -39.28 15.16
CA ALA A 314 2.89 -39.66 16.11
C ALA A 314 3.96 -38.57 16.15
N ALA A 315 4.61 -38.46 17.30
CA ALA A 315 5.77 -37.61 17.49
C ALA A 315 6.82 -38.37 18.30
N SER A 316 8.10 -38.07 18.07
CA SER A 316 9.19 -38.58 18.88
C SER A 316 10.24 -37.52 19.08
N VAL A 317 10.93 -37.57 20.22
CA VAL A 317 12.04 -36.70 20.56
C VAL A 317 13.16 -37.51 21.13
N THR A 318 14.40 -37.22 20.74
CA THR A 318 15.63 -37.79 21.26
C THR A 318 16.71 -36.72 21.26
N LEU A 319 17.75 -36.85 22.05
CA LEU A 319 18.91 -35.97 21.92
C LEU A 319 19.64 -36.27 20.60
N ALA A 320 19.99 -35.23 19.87
CA ALA A 320 20.75 -35.36 18.63
C ALA A 320 22.15 -35.90 18.88
N GLU A 321 22.75 -35.49 20.00
CA GLU A 321 24.05 -35.97 20.49
C GLU A 321 23.89 -36.51 21.91
N PRO A 322 24.39 -37.71 22.21
CA PRO A 322 24.41 -38.26 23.55
C PRO A 322 25.23 -37.41 24.53
N LEU A 323 24.82 -37.35 25.79
CA LEU A 323 25.53 -36.63 26.84
C LEU A 323 26.57 -37.58 27.47
N ALA A 324 27.82 -37.47 27.04
CA ALA A 324 28.94 -38.23 27.56
C ALA A 324 29.39 -37.72 28.90
N VAL A 325 29.82 -38.62 29.81
CA VAL A 325 30.35 -38.31 31.14
C VAL A 325 31.58 -39.17 31.48
N GLU A 326 32.37 -38.72 32.46
CA GLU A 326 33.43 -39.49 33.07
C GLU A 326 32.84 -40.30 34.25
N GLY A 327 32.74 -41.61 34.10
CA GLY A 327 32.18 -42.52 35.13
C GLY A 327 30.85 -43.13 34.71
N ASP A 328 30.37 -44.09 35.51
CA ASP A 328 29.14 -44.83 35.19
C ASP A 328 27.90 -44.04 35.49
N ILE A 329 26.92 -44.11 34.62
CA ILE A 329 25.57 -43.51 34.84
C ILE A 329 24.71 -44.64 35.47
N THR A 330 24.29 -44.46 36.70
CA THR A 330 23.57 -45.49 37.49
C THR A 330 22.09 -45.16 37.65
N VAL A 331 21.73 -43.89 37.66
CA VAL A 331 20.36 -43.42 37.85
C VAL A 331 20.07 -42.21 36.95
N ALA A 332 18.84 -42.06 36.55
CA ALA A 332 18.35 -40.87 35.85
C ALA A 332 16.94 -40.51 36.35
N VAL A 333 16.57 -39.29 36.14
CA VAL A 333 15.16 -38.81 36.17
C VAL A 333 14.85 -38.09 34.89
N LEU A 334 13.70 -38.38 34.31
CA LEU A 334 13.23 -37.74 33.07
C LEU A 334 11.81 -37.25 33.27
N GLN A 335 11.58 -36.00 32.97
CA GLN A 335 10.27 -35.33 33.02
C GLN A 335 9.84 -34.89 31.64
N VAL A 336 8.60 -35.20 31.31
CA VAL A 336 7.97 -34.75 30.08
C VAL A 336 6.83 -33.80 30.41
N THR A 337 6.93 -32.58 29.94
CA THR A 337 5.87 -31.56 30.10
C THR A 337 5.08 -31.38 28.80
N GLY A 338 3.79 -31.12 28.94
CA GLY A 338 2.89 -30.94 27.78
C GLY A 338 1.48 -31.41 28.10
N SER A 339 0.67 -31.62 27.08
CA SER A 339 -0.67 -32.23 27.18
C SER A 339 -0.64 -33.52 26.37
N ILE A 340 -0.72 -34.64 27.07
CA ILE A 340 -0.75 -35.98 26.48
C ILE A 340 -2.11 -36.61 26.86
N PRO A 341 -3.00 -36.91 25.86
CA PRO A 341 -4.27 -37.56 26.12
C PRO A 341 -4.08 -38.93 26.83
N ASP A 342 -5.05 -39.30 27.68
CA ASP A 342 -4.95 -40.53 28.49
C ASP A 342 -4.87 -41.81 27.65
N ASP A 343 -5.52 -41.83 26.49
CA ASP A 343 -5.50 -42.97 25.58
C ASP A 343 -4.32 -42.98 24.61
N ALA A 344 -3.46 -41.94 24.65
CA ALA A 344 -2.27 -41.88 23.80
C ALA A 344 -1.26 -42.98 24.17
N LYS A 345 -0.70 -43.60 23.14
CA LYS A 345 0.40 -44.58 23.34
C LYS A 345 1.70 -43.85 23.59
N PHE A 346 1.98 -43.60 24.87
CA PHE A 346 3.20 -42.94 25.32
C PHE A 346 4.27 -43.99 25.68
N LYS A 347 5.48 -43.80 25.16
CA LYS A 347 6.64 -44.61 25.48
C LYS A 347 7.87 -43.74 25.78
N ALA A 348 8.58 -44.02 26.83
CA ALA A 348 9.85 -43.40 27.14
C ALA A 348 10.93 -44.49 27.35
N GLU A 349 12.07 -44.32 26.72
CA GLU A 349 13.23 -45.22 26.81
C GLU A 349 14.47 -44.38 27.12
N VAL A 350 15.37 -44.94 27.93
CA VAL A 350 16.64 -44.30 28.27
C VAL A 350 17.81 -45.29 28.02
N THR A 351 18.99 -44.76 27.83
CA THR A 351 20.22 -45.51 27.75
C THR A 351 21.35 -44.79 28.45
N ASN A 352 22.27 -45.53 29.10
CA ASN A 352 23.47 -45.04 29.74
C ASN A 352 24.76 -45.39 28.96
N ASN A 353 24.64 -46.07 27.84
CA ASN A 353 25.75 -46.45 26.98
C ASN A 353 25.51 -46.03 25.49
N ALA A 354 25.04 -44.81 25.32
CA ALA A 354 24.62 -44.29 23.99
C ALA A 354 25.76 -44.19 22.97
N LEU A 355 27.03 -44.24 23.37
CA LEU A 355 28.19 -44.24 22.47
C LEU A 355 28.58 -45.64 21.98
N ASP A 356 28.00 -46.70 22.55
CA ASP A 356 28.26 -48.04 22.09
C ASP A 356 27.64 -48.27 20.67
N SER A 357 28.25 -49.17 19.90
CA SER A 357 27.74 -49.51 18.56
C SER A 357 26.33 -50.09 18.59
N SER A 358 25.92 -50.64 19.72
CA SER A 358 24.57 -51.17 19.99
C SER A 358 24.12 -50.78 21.36
N PRO A 359 23.62 -49.56 21.58
CA PRO A 359 23.19 -49.08 22.89
C PRO A 359 22.03 -49.93 23.44
N VAL A 360 22.08 -50.20 24.74
CA VAL A 360 21.00 -50.87 25.49
C VAL A 360 19.95 -49.86 25.91
N TRP A 361 18.75 -49.96 25.33
CA TRP A 361 17.62 -49.12 25.63
C TRP A 361 16.70 -49.76 26.67
N GLN A 362 16.53 -49.11 27.82
CA GLN A 362 15.65 -49.53 28.90
C GLN A 362 14.31 -48.79 28.81
N ASP A 363 13.21 -49.54 28.89
CA ASP A 363 11.88 -48.90 29.01
C ASP A 363 11.75 -48.23 30.39
N ALA A 364 11.47 -46.96 30.36
CA ALA A 364 11.31 -46.08 31.53
C ALA A 364 9.93 -45.43 31.57
N THR A 365 8.98 -45.93 30.79
CA THR A 365 7.65 -45.36 30.62
C THR A 365 6.92 -45.14 31.97
N THR A 366 7.01 -46.13 32.86
CA THR A 366 6.34 -46.07 34.15
C THR A 366 6.97 -45.05 35.07
N GLU A 367 8.30 -45.00 35.13
CA GLU A 367 9.09 -44.08 35.97
C GLU A 367 8.84 -42.65 35.52
N VAL A 368 8.89 -42.38 34.22
CA VAL A 368 8.64 -41.06 33.67
C VAL A 368 7.20 -40.59 33.93
N LYS A 369 6.20 -41.45 33.79
CA LYS A 369 4.80 -41.12 34.13
C LYS A 369 4.61 -40.82 35.62
N LYS A 370 5.37 -41.47 36.49
CA LYS A 370 5.31 -41.29 37.96
C LYS A 370 6.24 -40.17 38.44
N GLY A 371 7.18 -39.70 37.63
CA GLY A 371 8.17 -38.71 38.00
C GLY A 371 9.16 -39.22 39.03
N VAL A 372 9.55 -40.52 38.97
CA VAL A 372 10.47 -41.16 39.89
C VAL A 372 11.79 -41.52 39.22
N ASN A 373 12.79 -41.84 40.01
CA ASN A 373 14.12 -42.23 39.54
C ASN A 373 14.08 -43.52 38.68
N ILE A 374 14.83 -43.51 37.62
CA ILE A 374 15.09 -44.62 36.69
C ILE A 374 16.45 -45.20 37.12
N VAL A 375 16.48 -46.41 37.62
CA VAL A 375 17.73 -47.11 37.96
C VAL A 375 18.13 -47.93 36.75
N PHE A 376 19.33 -47.71 36.21
CA PHE A 376 19.80 -48.43 35.02
C PHE A 376 20.10 -49.90 35.37
N GLU A 377 19.52 -50.80 34.56
CA GLU A 377 19.80 -52.20 34.62
C GLU A 377 21.13 -52.51 33.93
N ASN A 378 21.44 -51.82 32.84
CA ASN A 378 22.72 -51.94 32.16
C ASN A 378 23.87 -51.36 32.99
N LYS A 379 24.94 -52.14 33.18
CA LYS A 379 26.13 -51.78 33.97
C LYS A 379 27.39 -51.65 33.15
N THR A 380 27.29 -51.68 31.79
CA THR A 380 28.45 -51.68 30.90
C THR A 380 28.32 -50.58 29.86
N ALA A 381 29.40 -49.86 29.58
CA ALA A 381 29.53 -48.88 28.51
C ALA A 381 30.91 -49.02 27.86
N THR A 382 30.96 -49.79 26.80
CA THR A 382 32.23 -50.18 26.14
C THR A 382 32.97 -48.98 25.54
N ASN A 383 32.25 -48.03 25.02
CA ASN A 383 32.82 -46.82 24.42
C ASN A 383 32.69 -45.58 25.29
N GLY A 384 32.51 -45.80 26.63
CA GLY A 384 32.27 -44.68 27.58
C GLY A 384 30.79 -44.47 27.90
N ALA A 385 30.54 -44.03 29.12
CA ALA A 385 29.18 -43.78 29.58
C ALA A 385 28.61 -42.51 28.90
N ALA A 386 27.41 -42.63 28.38
CA ALA A 386 26.69 -41.51 27.77
C ALA A 386 25.19 -41.73 27.86
N PHE A 387 24.51 -40.70 28.31
CA PHE A 387 23.06 -40.68 28.42
C PHE A 387 22.40 -40.28 27.10
N ASN A 388 21.31 -40.95 26.77
CA ASN A 388 20.34 -40.48 25.79
C ASN A 388 18.95 -40.99 26.18
N PHE A 389 17.92 -40.40 25.58
CA PHE A 389 16.53 -40.79 25.76
C PHE A 389 15.79 -40.83 24.42
N ARG A 390 14.69 -41.61 24.38
CA ARG A 390 13.68 -41.59 23.33
C ARG A 390 12.32 -41.44 23.99
N VAL A 391 11.60 -40.43 23.63
CA VAL A 391 10.19 -40.27 24.00
C VAL A 391 9.36 -40.28 22.73
N SER A 392 8.38 -41.16 22.68
CA SER A 392 7.43 -41.24 21.55
C SER A 392 5.99 -41.25 22.03
N VAL A 393 5.15 -40.62 21.23
CA VAL A 393 3.69 -40.55 21.48
C VAL A 393 2.99 -40.82 20.17
N GLU A 394 2.08 -41.82 20.18
CA GLU A 394 1.09 -42.00 19.13
C GLU A 394 -0.30 -41.63 19.62
N ARG A 395 -1.12 -41.07 18.73
CA ARG A 395 -2.50 -40.73 19.00
C ARG A 395 -3.30 -41.99 19.35
N GLY A 396 -4.12 -41.91 20.40
CA GLY A 396 -5.01 -43.00 20.80
C GLY A 396 -6.24 -43.14 19.90
N GLU A 397 -7.15 -44.06 20.27
CA GLU A 397 -8.39 -44.35 19.53
C GLU A 397 -9.38 -43.20 19.50
N SER A 398 -9.38 -42.36 20.55
CA SER A 398 -10.21 -41.12 20.59
C SER A 398 -9.85 -40.15 19.47
N GLY A 399 -8.62 -40.23 18.94
CA GLY A 399 -8.11 -39.28 17.97
C GLY A 399 -7.81 -37.91 18.59
N GLU A 400 -7.92 -37.74 19.89
CA GLU A 400 -7.60 -36.48 20.59
C GLU A 400 -6.13 -36.11 20.37
N GLY A 401 -5.86 -34.82 20.17
CA GLY A 401 -4.52 -34.28 19.93
C GLY A 401 -3.89 -33.79 21.23
N GLY A 402 -2.56 -33.86 21.29
CA GLY A 402 -1.78 -33.31 22.37
C GLY A 402 -0.45 -32.74 21.87
N TYR A 403 0.42 -32.33 22.78
CA TYR A 403 1.76 -31.82 22.48
C TYR A 403 2.73 -32.14 23.60
N ILE A 404 4.01 -32.29 23.24
CA ILE A 404 5.13 -32.27 24.19
C ILE A 404 5.73 -30.87 24.11
N GLU A 405 5.81 -30.19 25.24
CA GLU A 405 6.40 -28.86 25.36
C GLU A 405 7.90 -28.94 25.63
N ALA A 406 8.29 -29.79 26.56
CA ALA A 406 9.67 -29.99 26.91
C ALA A 406 9.92 -31.43 27.44
N VAL A 407 11.15 -31.88 27.27
CA VAL A 407 11.73 -33.04 28.00
C VAL A 407 12.93 -32.54 28.76
N SER A 408 12.95 -32.75 30.05
CA SER A 408 14.03 -32.34 30.95
C SER A 408 14.39 -33.46 31.88
N GLY A 409 15.58 -33.43 32.48
CA GLY A 409 16.00 -34.45 33.40
C GLY A 409 17.40 -34.21 33.94
N ALA A 410 17.84 -35.15 34.80
CA ALA A 410 19.17 -35.25 35.31
C ALA A 410 19.57 -36.73 35.40
N PHE A 411 20.85 -36.99 35.46
CA PHE A 411 21.40 -38.34 35.68
C PHE A 411 22.67 -38.26 36.50
N GLU A 412 22.96 -39.36 37.20
CA GLU A 412 24.11 -39.53 38.08
C GLU A 412 24.71 -40.92 37.90
#